data_a8cae2f0ee36e8813e83fb54e8423f67
#
_entry.id   a8cae2f0ee36e8813e83fb54e8423f67
#
_cell.length_a   1.000
_cell.length_b   1.000
_cell.length_c   1.000
_cell.angle_alpha   90.00
_cell.angle_beta   90.00
_cell.angle_gamma   90.00
#
_symmetry.space_group_name_H-M   'P 1'
#
loop_
_entity.id
_entity.type
_entity.pdbx_description
1 polymer ?
#
loop_
_entity_poly.entity_id
_entity_poly.type
_entity_poly.pdbx_seq_one_letter_code
_entity_poly.pdbx_strand_id
1 'polypeptide(L)'
;MKKISLLLISITTIASSQLRVGLDFGGGVKQNFLGIMDIEQNSKLGFTVGYEKTLFGIAGVGAEYVVTQVGDAEMKSSASFFGESASDSETTSDKMFPNVLKVYGLARVPLGVPFLRGVVRAGMFVPLGSTDIEGESFKWGDVYKTGLTWGVGVRAKLPVFPFGAELLYQSMKLDSGSGIDLFGEGDDEEEGGMLFPNGDFTNFTLAVTYSF
;
A
#
# COMPACT_ATOMS: atom_id res chain seq x y z
N MET A 1 7.41 12.41 -41.22
CA MET A 1 7.89 11.24 -40.46
C MET A 1 9.24 11.45 -39.75
N LYS A 2 10.27 12.02 -40.40
CA LYS A 2 11.60 12.26 -39.76
C LYS A 2 11.58 13.14 -38.51
N LYS A 3 10.68 14.14 -38.42
CA LYS A 3 10.57 15.05 -37.26
C LYS A 3 9.98 14.36 -35.99
N ILE A 4 9.08 13.40 -36.18
CA ILE A 4 8.48 12.64 -35.07
C ILE A 4 9.48 11.65 -34.50
N SER A 5 10.30 11.02 -35.35
CA SER A 5 11.37 10.11 -34.92
C SER A 5 12.45 10.84 -34.10
N LEU A 6 12.80 12.07 -34.48
CA LEU A 6 13.77 12.89 -33.74
C LEU A 6 13.21 13.30 -32.36
N LEU A 7 11.92 13.64 -32.27
CA LEU A 7 11.25 13.97 -31.01
C LEU A 7 11.20 12.75 -30.08
N LEU A 8 10.87 11.57 -30.59
CA LEU A 8 10.88 10.32 -29.82
C LEU A 8 12.28 9.96 -29.29
N ILE A 9 13.32 10.12 -30.10
CA ILE A 9 14.70 9.88 -29.68
C ILE A 9 15.13 10.90 -28.61
N SER A 10 14.74 12.18 -28.75
CA SER A 10 15.03 13.20 -27.74
C SER A 10 14.33 12.92 -26.39
N ILE A 11 13.11 12.38 -26.40
CA ILE A 11 12.37 12.01 -25.19
C ILE A 11 13.02 10.81 -24.50
N THR A 12 13.52 9.84 -25.24
CA THR A 12 14.19 8.66 -24.65
C THR A 12 15.53 8.99 -23.98
N THR A 13 16.27 9.98 -24.47
CA THR A 13 17.55 10.43 -23.87
C THR A 13 17.36 11.24 -22.58
N ILE A 14 16.17 11.76 -22.31
CA ILE A 14 15.87 12.59 -21.13
C ILE A 14 15.13 11.78 -20.04
N ALA A 15 14.65 10.59 -20.38
CA ALA A 15 13.98 9.71 -19.44
C ALA A 15 15.01 8.90 -18.64
N SER A 16 14.93 8.94 -17.34
CA SER A 16 15.69 8.07 -16.45
C SER A 16 14.80 6.95 -15.89
N SER A 17 15.36 5.76 -15.89
CA SER A 17 14.73 4.56 -15.33
C SER A 17 15.36 4.22 -13.99
N GLN A 18 14.56 3.66 -13.09
CA GLN A 18 15.05 3.21 -11.81
C GLN A 18 14.29 2.00 -11.29
N LEU A 19 15.03 1.12 -10.65
CA LEU A 19 14.50 0.04 -9.84
C LEU A 19 14.38 0.52 -8.40
N ARG A 20 13.34 0.05 -7.70
CA ARG A 20 13.07 0.35 -6.29
C ARG A 20 12.83 -0.95 -5.54
N VAL A 21 13.50 -1.12 -4.40
CA VAL A 21 13.27 -2.22 -3.47
C VAL A 21 13.15 -1.63 -2.07
N GLY A 22 12.10 -1.96 -1.36
CA GLY A 22 11.82 -1.38 -0.05
C GLY A 22 11.24 -2.38 0.93
N LEU A 23 11.37 -2.01 2.20
CA LEU A 23 10.69 -2.65 3.33
C LEU A 23 9.54 -1.74 3.75
N ASP A 24 8.39 -2.34 3.95
CA ASP A 24 7.17 -1.70 4.43
C ASP A 24 6.97 -2.06 5.89
N PHE A 25 6.66 -1.08 6.73
CA PHE A 25 6.48 -1.27 8.17
C PHE A 25 5.36 -0.39 8.71
N GLY A 26 4.76 -0.82 9.82
CA GLY A 26 3.62 -0.14 10.43
C GLY A 26 2.40 -0.14 9.54
N GLY A 27 2.22 -1.18 8.70
CA GLY A 27 1.07 -1.32 7.85
C GLY A 27 -0.18 -1.70 8.64
N GLY A 28 -1.31 -1.04 8.41
CA GLY A 28 -2.54 -1.39 9.09
C GLY A 28 -3.75 -0.60 8.65
N VAL A 29 -4.91 -1.11 9.06
CA VAL A 29 -6.23 -0.49 8.89
C VAL A 29 -6.86 -0.30 10.25
N LYS A 30 -7.44 0.88 10.45
CA LYS A 30 -8.27 1.19 11.61
C LYS A 30 -9.71 1.35 11.17
N GLN A 31 -10.59 0.66 11.86
CA GLN A 31 -12.04 0.75 11.66
C GLN A 31 -12.71 1.20 12.95
N ASN A 32 -13.57 2.21 12.85
CA ASN A 32 -14.38 2.68 13.95
C ASN A 32 -15.84 2.36 13.66
N PHE A 33 -16.46 1.60 14.55
CA PHE A 33 -17.87 1.24 14.47
C PHE A 33 -18.68 2.13 15.40
N LEU A 34 -19.36 3.12 14.82
CA LEU A 34 -20.30 4.03 15.50
C LEU A 34 -19.72 4.76 16.73
N GLY A 35 -18.39 4.87 16.84
CA GLY A 35 -17.75 5.47 18.01
C GLY A 35 -17.77 4.61 19.29
N ILE A 36 -18.21 3.35 19.19
CA ILE A 36 -18.37 2.42 20.31
C ILE A 36 -17.27 1.37 20.31
N MET A 37 -16.84 0.95 19.12
CA MET A 37 -15.85 -0.11 18.94
C MET A 37 -14.81 0.29 17.90
N ASP A 38 -13.54 0.18 18.26
CA ASP A 38 -12.41 0.35 17.36
C ASP A 38 -11.75 -1.01 17.09
N ILE A 39 -11.56 -1.34 15.83
CA ILE A 39 -10.78 -2.50 15.39
C ILE A 39 -9.58 -1.99 14.63
N GLU A 40 -8.39 -2.37 15.09
CA GLU A 40 -7.12 -2.07 14.44
C GLU A 40 -6.46 -3.39 14.03
N GLN A 41 -6.19 -3.53 12.73
CA GLN A 41 -5.49 -4.67 12.17
C GLN A 41 -4.16 -4.20 11.62
N ASN A 42 -3.06 -4.79 12.10
CA ASN A 42 -1.71 -4.34 11.81
C ASN A 42 -0.86 -5.45 11.20
N SER A 43 -0.20 -5.14 10.10
CA SER A 43 0.91 -5.92 9.55
C SER A 43 2.22 -5.35 10.05
N LYS A 44 3.08 -6.20 10.63
CA LYS A 44 4.37 -5.75 11.19
C LYS A 44 5.37 -5.41 10.09
N LEU A 45 5.40 -6.20 9.03
CA LEU A 45 6.39 -6.09 7.97
C LEU A 45 5.77 -6.43 6.61
N GLY A 46 6.19 -5.72 5.59
CA GLY A 46 5.94 -5.99 4.20
C GLY A 46 7.17 -5.68 3.35
N PHE A 47 7.11 -5.90 2.06
CA PHE A 47 8.14 -5.46 1.14
C PHE A 47 7.56 -5.03 -0.21
N THR A 48 8.30 -4.17 -0.90
CA THR A 48 7.92 -3.62 -2.19
C THR A 48 9.06 -3.75 -3.20
N VAL A 49 8.71 -4.10 -4.43
CA VAL A 49 9.61 -4.06 -5.59
C VAL A 49 8.93 -3.29 -6.69
N GLY A 50 9.58 -2.27 -7.22
CA GLY A 50 8.99 -1.40 -8.21
C GLY A 50 9.97 -0.90 -9.26
N TYR A 51 9.38 -0.41 -10.33
CA TYR A 51 10.07 0.23 -11.44
C TYR A 51 9.43 1.58 -11.72
N GLU A 52 10.27 2.60 -11.87
CA GLU A 52 9.84 3.96 -12.19
C GLU A 52 10.56 4.48 -13.42
N LYS A 53 9.86 5.22 -14.25
CA LYS A 53 10.40 5.98 -15.37
C LYS A 53 10.04 7.44 -15.22
N THR A 54 11.05 8.31 -15.17
CA THR A 54 10.86 9.75 -14.98
C THR A 54 11.38 10.55 -16.14
N LEU A 55 10.70 11.64 -16.47
CA LEU A 55 11.13 12.67 -17.40
C LEU A 55 11.81 13.78 -16.62
N PHE A 56 13.01 14.17 -17.04
CA PHE A 56 13.83 15.20 -16.39
C PHE A 56 14.07 14.95 -14.87
N GLY A 57 13.83 13.72 -14.41
CA GLY A 57 13.90 13.38 -12.98
C GLY A 57 12.89 14.09 -12.09
N ILE A 58 11.82 14.71 -12.66
CA ILE A 58 10.83 15.51 -11.94
C ILE A 58 9.48 14.79 -11.91
N ALA A 59 8.96 14.36 -13.05
CA ALA A 59 7.66 13.71 -13.15
C ALA A 59 7.79 12.37 -13.88
N GLY A 60 6.93 11.43 -13.61
CA GLY A 60 6.99 10.13 -14.24
C GLY A 60 5.85 9.20 -13.87
N VAL A 61 6.04 7.95 -14.22
CA VAL A 61 5.11 6.85 -13.91
C VAL A 61 5.90 5.71 -13.28
N GLY A 62 5.22 4.92 -12.48
CA GLY A 62 5.80 3.73 -11.87
C GLY A 62 4.78 2.62 -11.71
N ALA A 63 5.32 1.42 -11.53
CA ALA A 63 4.57 0.25 -11.10
C ALA A 63 5.37 -0.46 -10.00
N GLU A 64 4.66 -0.95 -8.99
CA GLU A 64 5.28 -1.70 -7.89
C GLU A 64 4.39 -2.85 -7.43
N TYR A 65 5.04 -3.97 -7.15
CA TYR A 65 4.44 -5.10 -6.47
C TYR A 65 4.74 -4.99 -4.98
N VAL A 66 3.69 -5.08 -4.17
CA VAL A 66 3.77 -4.94 -2.72
C VAL A 66 3.25 -6.20 -2.07
N VAL A 67 4.08 -6.80 -1.23
CA VAL A 67 3.67 -7.81 -0.27
C VAL A 67 3.37 -7.08 1.02
N THR A 68 2.10 -6.95 1.35
CA THR A 68 1.62 -6.09 2.46
C THR A 68 1.85 -6.70 3.82
N GLN A 69 1.95 -8.03 3.89
CA GLN A 69 2.14 -8.76 5.13
C GLN A 69 3.16 -9.87 4.95
N VAL A 70 4.20 -9.84 5.78
CA VAL A 70 5.20 -10.90 5.95
C VAL A 70 5.19 -11.32 7.41
N GLY A 71 4.85 -12.59 7.67
CA GLY A 71 4.66 -13.12 9.02
C GLY A 71 3.31 -12.73 9.63
N ASP A 72 3.27 -12.72 10.96
CA ASP A 72 2.04 -12.56 11.74
C ASP A 72 1.47 -11.15 11.65
N ALA A 73 0.14 -11.06 11.67
CA ALA A 73 -0.62 -9.84 11.86
C ALA A 73 -1.11 -9.73 13.30
N GLU A 74 -1.35 -8.52 13.75
CA GLU A 74 -1.91 -8.21 15.07
C GLU A 74 -3.28 -7.56 14.87
N MET A 75 -4.29 -8.11 15.52
CA MET A 75 -5.64 -7.54 15.62
C MET A 75 -5.84 -7.00 17.02
N LYS A 76 -6.24 -5.74 17.14
CA LYS A 76 -6.63 -5.11 18.39
C LYS A 76 -8.09 -4.70 18.30
N SER A 77 -8.86 -5.09 19.26
CA SER A 77 -10.24 -4.62 19.45
C SER A 77 -10.33 -3.81 20.74
N SER A 78 -10.99 -2.67 20.68
CA SER A 78 -11.32 -1.91 21.87
C SER A 78 -12.78 -1.48 21.80
N ALA A 79 -13.51 -1.73 22.88
CA ALA A 79 -14.89 -1.31 23.03
C ALA A 79 -15.02 -0.37 24.24
N SER A 80 -15.78 0.70 24.07
CA SER A 80 -16.07 1.67 25.15
C SER A 80 -17.58 1.75 25.37
N PHE A 81 -18.04 1.28 26.52
CA PHE A 81 -19.44 1.31 26.92
C PHE A 81 -19.55 2.00 28.28
N PHE A 82 -20.37 3.06 28.37
CA PHE A 82 -20.72 3.77 29.63
C PHE A 82 -19.53 4.14 30.53
N GLY A 83 -18.35 4.45 29.95
CA GLY A 83 -17.17 4.85 30.71
C GLY A 83 -16.26 3.69 31.14
N GLU A 84 -16.61 2.46 30.82
CA GLU A 84 -15.73 1.31 30.93
C GLU A 84 -15.14 0.99 29.54
N SER A 85 -13.83 0.73 29.48
CA SER A 85 -13.14 0.34 28.26
C SER A 85 -12.58 -1.07 28.43
N ALA A 86 -12.90 -1.95 27.50
CA ALA A 86 -12.28 -3.26 27.34
C ALA A 86 -11.40 -3.23 26.09
N SER A 87 -10.20 -3.79 26.17
CA SER A 87 -9.32 -3.95 25.03
C SER A 87 -8.78 -5.38 25.01
N ASP A 88 -8.77 -5.97 23.81
CA ASP A 88 -8.19 -7.28 23.55
C ASP A 88 -7.22 -7.19 22.37
N SER A 89 -6.19 -8.04 22.36
CA SER A 89 -5.25 -8.12 21.27
C SER A 89 -4.92 -9.57 20.94
N GLU A 90 -5.09 -9.94 19.69
CA GLU A 90 -4.81 -11.26 19.17
C GLU A 90 -3.75 -11.19 18.06
N THR A 91 -2.87 -12.19 18.00
CA THR A 91 -1.89 -12.32 16.92
C THR A 91 -2.28 -13.54 16.10
N THR A 92 -2.44 -13.36 14.80
CA THR A 92 -2.75 -14.42 13.86
C THR A 92 -1.64 -14.58 12.81
N SER A 93 -1.37 -15.83 12.42
CA SER A 93 -0.51 -16.12 11.26
C SER A 93 -1.25 -16.02 9.92
N ASP A 94 -2.56 -15.86 9.96
CA ASP A 94 -3.37 -15.77 8.75
C ASP A 94 -3.08 -14.49 8.00
N LYS A 95 -3.17 -14.60 6.68
CA LYS A 95 -2.95 -13.45 5.81
C LYS A 95 -4.18 -12.58 5.76
N MET A 96 -4.13 -11.44 6.45
CA MET A 96 -5.25 -10.50 6.57
C MET A 96 -5.29 -9.45 5.45
N PHE A 97 -4.18 -9.23 4.76
CA PHE A 97 -4.07 -8.19 3.73
C PHE A 97 -3.66 -8.76 2.37
N PRO A 98 -4.24 -8.26 1.25
CA PRO A 98 -3.89 -8.67 -0.09
C PRO A 98 -2.46 -8.24 -0.46
N ASN A 99 -1.75 -9.04 -1.25
CA ASN A 99 -0.68 -8.47 -2.05
C ASN A 99 -1.29 -7.56 -3.11
N VAL A 100 -0.57 -6.52 -3.52
CA VAL A 100 -1.12 -5.57 -4.49
C VAL A 100 -0.11 -5.23 -5.59
N LEU A 101 -0.63 -5.00 -6.78
CA LEU A 101 0.08 -4.33 -7.86
C LEU A 101 -0.39 -2.89 -7.91
N LYS A 102 0.52 -1.93 -7.72
CA LYS A 102 0.24 -0.50 -7.84
C LYS A 102 0.76 0.04 -9.16
N VAL A 103 -0.01 0.93 -9.79
CA VAL A 103 0.41 1.74 -10.93
C VAL A 103 0.12 3.19 -10.58
N TYR A 104 1.11 4.06 -10.72
CA TYR A 104 1.00 5.43 -10.24
C TYR A 104 1.74 6.45 -11.12
N GLY A 105 1.27 7.68 -11.09
CA GLY A 105 2.03 8.87 -11.45
C GLY A 105 2.87 9.33 -10.26
N LEU A 106 4.04 9.91 -10.54
CA LEU A 106 4.89 10.47 -9.51
C LEU A 106 5.41 11.85 -9.88
N ALA A 107 5.63 12.67 -8.85
CA ALA A 107 6.32 13.95 -8.98
C ALA A 107 7.41 14.05 -7.90
N ARG A 108 8.52 14.71 -8.25
CA ARG A 108 9.67 14.98 -7.37
C ARG A 108 9.94 16.45 -7.32
N VAL A 109 9.88 17.01 -6.12
CA VAL A 109 10.05 18.44 -5.87
C VAL A 109 11.40 18.68 -5.18
N PRO A 110 12.27 19.57 -5.70
CA PRO A 110 13.50 19.95 -5.03
C PRO A 110 13.18 20.58 -3.66
N LEU A 111 13.89 20.16 -2.61
CA LEU A 111 13.73 20.67 -1.25
C LEU A 111 14.83 21.69 -0.84
N GLY A 112 15.44 22.37 -1.82
CA GLY A 112 16.50 23.35 -1.57
C GLY A 112 17.87 22.74 -1.32
N VAL A 113 17.97 21.43 -1.14
CA VAL A 113 19.22 20.68 -0.99
C VAL A 113 19.45 19.83 -2.25
N PRO A 114 20.60 19.90 -2.92
CA PRO A 114 20.83 19.30 -4.25
C PRO A 114 20.55 17.80 -4.32
N PHE A 115 20.77 17.07 -3.22
CA PHE A 115 20.58 15.61 -3.16
C PHE A 115 19.23 15.20 -2.56
N LEU A 116 18.40 16.15 -2.07
CA LEU A 116 17.14 15.86 -1.39
C LEU A 116 15.96 16.32 -2.22
N ARG A 117 14.98 15.45 -2.40
CA ARG A 117 13.73 15.73 -3.12
C ARG A 117 12.53 15.22 -2.34
N GLY A 118 11.47 16.00 -2.30
CA GLY A 118 10.15 15.54 -1.94
C GLY A 118 9.60 14.62 -3.04
N VAL A 119 8.87 13.58 -2.66
CA VAL A 119 8.24 12.62 -3.57
C VAL A 119 6.76 12.59 -3.28
N VAL A 120 5.95 12.70 -4.32
CA VAL A 120 4.51 12.52 -4.26
C VAL A 120 4.12 11.48 -5.29
N ARG A 121 3.24 10.55 -4.92
CA ARG A 121 2.70 9.50 -5.78
C ARG A 121 1.19 9.48 -5.66
N ALA A 122 0.52 9.20 -6.77
CA ALA A 122 -0.93 8.96 -6.79
C ALA A 122 -1.26 7.99 -7.92
N GLY A 123 -2.14 7.04 -7.66
CA GLY A 123 -2.49 6.02 -8.63
C GLY A 123 -3.56 5.06 -8.15
N MET A 124 -3.49 3.86 -8.69
CA MET A 124 -4.43 2.78 -8.40
C MET A 124 -3.65 1.52 -8.00
N PHE A 125 -4.31 0.66 -7.24
CA PHE A 125 -3.82 -0.68 -6.95
C PHE A 125 -4.86 -1.74 -7.32
N VAL A 126 -4.35 -2.93 -7.63
CA VAL A 126 -5.14 -4.14 -7.90
C VAL A 126 -4.74 -5.19 -6.86
N PRO A 127 -5.70 -5.75 -6.11
CA PRO A 127 -5.44 -6.85 -5.18
C PRO A 127 -5.03 -8.12 -5.94
N LEU A 128 -4.05 -8.84 -5.42
CA LEU A 128 -3.49 -10.04 -6.05
C LEU A 128 -3.35 -11.18 -5.04
N GLY A 129 -3.41 -12.40 -5.56
CA GLY A 129 -3.21 -13.63 -4.77
C GLY A 129 -4.49 -14.13 -4.11
N SER A 130 -4.30 -15.09 -3.21
CA SER A 130 -5.36 -15.73 -2.43
C SER A 130 -4.88 -15.93 -1.00
N THR A 131 -5.80 -16.20 -0.11
CA THR A 131 -5.55 -16.64 1.26
C THR A 131 -6.43 -17.82 1.57
N ASP A 132 -5.96 -18.68 2.46
CA ASP A 132 -6.74 -19.79 3.00
C ASP A 132 -7.05 -19.46 4.46
N ILE A 133 -8.31 -19.44 4.80
CA ILE A 133 -8.80 -19.08 6.13
C ILE A 133 -9.83 -20.11 6.53
N GLU A 134 -9.63 -20.77 7.68
CA GLU A 134 -10.49 -21.84 8.20
C GLU A 134 -10.75 -22.99 7.21
N GLY A 135 -9.81 -23.21 6.26
CA GLY A 135 -9.92 -24.26 5.25
C GLY A 135 -10.64 -23.85 3.96
N GLU A 136 -11.11 -22.61 3.87
CA GLU A 136 -11.66 -22.03 2.64
C GLU A 136 -10.63 -21.13 1.95
N SER A 137 -10.55 -21.23 0.62
CA SER A 137 -9.61 -20.45 -0.20
C SER A 137 -10.31 -19.25 -0.83
N PHE A 138 -9.86 -18.06 -0.46
CA PHE A 138 -10.40 -16.79 -0.97
C PHE A 138 -9.41 -16.13 -1.91
N LYS A 139 -9.89 -15.66 -3.06
CA LYS A 139 -9.10 -14.78 -3.93
C LYS A 139 -9.30 -13.34 -3.51
N TRP A 140 -8.21 -12.63 -3.29
CA TRP A 140 -8.27 -11.23 -2.86
C TRP A 140 -8.99 -10.30 -3.85
N GLY A 141 -8.96 -10.61 -5.15
CA GLY A 141 -9.69 -9.85 -6.16
C GLY A 141 -11.21 -10.02 -6.10
N ASP A 142 -11.71 -11.08 -5.45
CA ASP A 142 -13.14 -11.27 -5.21
C ASP A 142 -13.59 -10.55 -3.93
N VAL A 143 -12.67 -10.36 -2.97
CA VAL A 143 -12.91 -9.66 -1.70
C VAL A 143 -12.77 -8.15 -1.84
N TYR A 144 -11.68 -7.69 -2.46
CA TYR A 144 -11.36 -6.27 -2.58
C TYR A 144 -11.44 -5.78 -4.01
N LYS A 145 -12.03 -4.61 -4.19
CA LYS A 145 -12.02 -3.90 -5.47
C LYS A 145 -10.69 -3.22 -5.72
N THR A 146 -10.40 -2.94 -6.99
CA THR A 146 -9.35 -2.00 -7.38
C THR A 146 -9.61 -0.65 -6.73
N GLY A 147 -8.61 -0.10 -6.05
CA GLY A 147 -8.74 1.11 -5.26
C GLY A 147 -7.69 2.17 -5.58
N LEU A 148 -7.84 3.32 -4.94
CA LEU A 148 -6.91 4.43 -5.04
C LEU A 148 -5.74 4.24 -4.06
N THR A 149 -4.57 4.70 -4.47
CA THR A 149 -3.37 4.77 -3.63
C THR A 149 -2.68 6.12 -3.80
N TRP A 150 -2.12 6.61 -2.73
CA TRP A 150 -1.27 7.80 -2.74
C TRP A 150 -0.11 7.63 -1.77
N GLY A 151 0.93 8.46 -1.94
CA GLY A 151 2.06 8.46 -1.04
C GLY A 151 2.82 9.77 -1.09
N VAL A 152 3.43 10.14 0.04
CA VAL A 152 4.29 11.31 0.18
C VAL A 152 5.54 10.92 0.94
N GLY A 153 6.67 11.54 0.58
CA GLY A 153 7.91 11.21 1.26
C GLY A 153 9.09 12.02 0.80
N VAL A 154 10.26 11.54 1.14
CA VAL A 154 11.53 12.17 0.80
C VAL A 154 12.48 11.15 0.18
N ARG A 155 13.26 11.62 -0.76
CA ARG A 155 14.29 10.84 -1.43
C ARG A 155 15.62 11.57 -1.36
N ALA A 156 16.65 10.85 -0.92
CA ALA A 156 18.03 11.28 -0.96
C ALA A 156 18.77 10.52 -2.07
N LYS A 157 19.40 11.24 -3.00
CA LYS A 157 20.24 10.65 -4.05
C LYS A 157 21.42 11.56 -4.32
N LEU A 158 22.63 11.04 -4.13
CA LEU A 158 23.85 11.74 -4.50
C LEU A 158 24.01 11.76 -6.02
N PRO A 159 24.44 12.90 -6.62
CA PRO A 159 24.49 13.04 -8.08
C PRO A 159 25.42 12.04 -8.79
N VAL A 160 26.49 11.60 -8.12
CA VAL A 160 27.52 10.72 -8.69
C VAL A 160 27.18 9.24 -8.53
N PHE A 161 26.27 8.89 -7.61
CA PHE A 161 25.93 7.50 -7.34
C PHE A 161 24.62 7.08 -8.01
N PRO A 162 24.56 5.86 -8.57
CA PRO A 162 23.31 5.33 -9.12
C PRO A 162 22.27 5.01 -8.05
N PHE A 163 22.68 4.89 -6.79
CA PHE A 163 21.80 4.54 -5.68
C PHE A 163 21.22 5.78 -5.00
N GLY A 164 20.03 5.61 -4.45
CA GLY A 164 19.38 6.56 -3.57
C GLY A 164 18.59 5.83 -2.49
N ALA A 165 18.25 6.56 -1.42
CA ALA A 165 17.36 6.09 -0.37
C ALA A 165 16.06 6.90 -0.40
N GLU A 166 14.94 6.26 -0.07
CA GLU A 166 13.63 6.88 -0.05
C GLU A 166 12.87 6.44 1.19
N LEU A 167 12.28 7.40 1.89
CA LEU A 167 11.29 7.15 2.94
C LEU A 167 9.95 7.70 2.47
N LEU A 168 8.94 6.86 2.46
CA LEU A 168 7.62 7.16 1.91
C LEU A 168 6.53 6.73 2.90
N TYR A 169 5.61 7.62 3.21
CA TYR A 169 4.32 7.29 3.80
C TYR A 169 3.32 7.02 2.68
N GLN A 170 2.61 5.91 2.76
CA GLN A 170 1.66 5.49 1.73
C GLN A 170 0.29 5.18 2.34
N SER A 171 -0.75 5.36 1.54
CA SER A 171 -2.12 4.97 1.86
C SER A 171 -2.75 4.28 0.66
N MET A 172 -3.54 3.24 0.96
CA MET A 172 -4.38 2.53 -0.01
C MET A 172 -5.77 2.39 0.58
N LYS A 173 -6.78 2.78 -0.18
CA LYS A 173 -8.17 2.61 0.26
C LYS A 173 -8.65 1.20 -0.08
N LEU A 174 -8.68 0.32 0.90
CA LEU A 174 -9.26 -1.01 0.79
C LEU A 174 -10.79 -0.90 0.87
N ASP A 175 -11.48 -1.42 -0.13
CA ASP A 175 -12.94 -1.50 -0.19
C ASP A 175 -13.32 -2.96 -0.43
N SER A 176 -13.69 -3.65 0.64
CA SER A 176 -14.26 -4.98 0.55
C SER A 176 -15.69 -4.85 0.04
N GLY A 177 -15.95 -5.38 -1.15
CA GLY A 177 -17.26 -5.30 -1.80
C GLY A 177 -18.40 -5.99 -1.04
N SER A 178 -18.10 -6.84 -0.08
CA SER A 178 -19.01 -7.37 0.92
C SER A 178 -19.13 -6.34 2.03
N GLY A 179 -20.20 -5.54 2.00
CA GLY A 179 -20.63 -4.83 3.21
C GLY A 179 -20.72 -5.88 4.32
N ILE A 180 -20.14 -5.54 5.47
CA ILE A 180 -20.29 -6.35 6.66
C ILE A 180 -21.79 -6.38 6.97
N ASP A 181 -22.46 -7.48 6.67
CA ASP A 181 -23.77 -7.78 7.24
C ASP A 181 -23.52 -8.18 8.69
N LEU A 182 -23.34 -7.15 9.54
CA LEU A 182 -23.23 -7.33 10.99
C LEU A 182 -24.52 -7.88 11.62
N PHE A 183 -25.60 -7.91 10.82
CA PHE A 183 -26.91 -8.41 11.20
C PHE A 183 -27.44 -9.27 10.07
N GLY A 184 -26.75 -10.38 9.79
CA GLY A 184 -27.29 -11.40 8.88
C GLY A 184 -28.67 -11.82 9.39
N GLU A 185 -29.71 -11.39 8.69
CA GLU A 185 -31.05 -11.95 8.80
C GLU A 185 -31.03 -13.35 8.13
N GLY A 186 -30.32 -14.29 8.73
CA GLY A 186 -30.21 -15.66 8.28
C GLY A 186 -30.41 -16.58 9.47
N ASP A 187 -31.44 -17.41 9.38
CA ASP A 187 -31.89 -18.40 10.39
C ASP A 187 -30.89 -19.55 10.66
N ASP A 188 -29.61 -19.42 10.33
CA ASP A 188 -28.59 -20.44 10.56
C ASP A 188 -27.52 -19.92 11.54
N GLU A 189 -27.65 -20.37 12.78
CA GLU A 189 -26.77 -20.13 13.91
C GLU A 189 -25.40 -20.80 13.70
N GLU A 190 -24.47 -20.34 12.87
CA GLU A 190 -23.04 -20.77 12.96
C GLU A 190 -22.08 -20.16 11.90
N GLU A 191 -22.32 -18.96 11.38
CA GLU A 191 -21.24 -18.33 10.60
C GLU A 191 -20.86 -16.96 11.19
N GLY A 192 -19.85 -17.00 12.07
CA GLY A 192 -19.12 -15.80 12.43
C GLY A 192 -18.45 -15.23 11.17
N GLY A 193 -19.12 -14.30 10.52
CA GLY A 193 -18.66 -13.69 9.28
C GLY A 193 -17.28 -13.07 9.47
N MET A 194 -16.32 -13.52 8.67
CA MET A 194 -14.96 -13.01 8.71
C MET A 194 -14.91 -11.53 8.34
N LEU A 195 -14.38 -10.72 9.24
CA LEU A 195 -14.24 -9.29 9.07
C LEU A 195 -12.98 -8.97 8.26
N PHE A 196 -13.12 -8.85 6.94
CA PHE A 196 -12.03 -8.32 6.11
C PHE A 196 -11.84 -6.82 6.39
N PRO A 197 -10.57 -6.35 6.53
CA PRO A 197 -10.31 -4.94 6.78
C PRO A 197 -10.87 -4.06 5.66
N ASN A 198 -11.63 -3.03 6.04
CA ASN A 198 -12.19 -2.03 5.14
C ASN A 198 -11.77 -0.64 5.61
N GLY A 199 -11.18 0.15 4.73
CA GLY A 199 -10.68 1.48 5.08
C GLY A 199 -9.31 1.80 4.48
N ASP A 200 -8.65 2.79 5.08
CA ASP A 200 -7.33 3.22 4.61
C ASP A 200 -6.23 2.36 5.23
N PHE A 201 -5.63 1.49 4.42
CA PHE A 201 -4.39 0.82 4.78
C PHE A 201 -3.23 1.79 4.64
N THR A 202 -2.56 2.08 5.72
CA THR A 202 -1.42 3.02 5.75
C THR A 202 -0.15 2.32 6.17
N ASN A 203 1.00 2.69 5.57
CA ASN A 203 2.30 2.16 5.92
C ASN A 203 3.43 3.15 5.64
N PHE A 204 4.59 2.89 6.24
CA PHE A 204 5.85 3.52 5.87
C PHE A 204 6.70 2.56 5.06
N THR A 205 7.34 3.08 4.01
CA THR A 205 8.29 2.32 3.18
C THR A 205 9.66 2.96 3.26
N LEU A 206 10.67 2.18 3.65
CA LEU A 206 12.07 2.54 3.47
C LEU A 206 12.62 1.79 2.27
N ALA A 207 13.02 2.48 1.23
CA ALA A 207 13.45 1.87 -0.01
C ALA A 207 14.85 2.33 -0.44
N VAL A 208 15.56 1.41 -1.11
CA VAL A 208 16.73 1.71 -1.92
C VAL A 208 16.31 1.77 -3.38
N THR A 209 16.83 2.75 -4.10
CA THR A 209 16.57 2.94 -5.52
C THR A 209 17.86 2.87 -6.31
N TYR A 210 17.84 2.21 -7.46
CA TYR A 210 18.94 2.14 -8.41
C TYR A 210 18.52 2.77 -9.73
N SER A 211 19.29 3.75 -10.21
CA SER A 211 19.01 4.48 -11.46
C SER A 211 19.97 4.07 -12.55
N PHE A 212 19.47 3.85 -13.75
CA PHE A 212 20.22 3.46 -14.97
C PHE A 212 19.67 4.17 -16.21
#